data_ab05d98d47b9f5e4deb00d6752280918
#
_entry.id   ab05d98d47b9f5e4deb00d6752280918
#
_cell.length_a   1.000
_cell.length_b   1.000
_cell.length_c   1.000
_cell.angle_alpha   90.00
_cell.angle_beta   90.00
_cell.angle_gamma   90.00
#
_symmetry.space_group_name_H-M   'P 1'
#
loop_
_entity.id
_entity.type
_entity.pdbx_description
1 polymer ?
#
loop_
_entity_poly.entity_id
_entity_poly.type
_entity_poly.pdbx_seq_one_letter_code
_entity_poly.pdbx_strand_id
1 'polypeptide(L)' 'MGRIILRLDRVMADRKIGLNELSEKVGVANVNLSKLKNGHVSAIRFSTLVALCEALNCQPGDIMEYESDS' A
#
# COMPACT_ATOMS: atom_id res chain seq x y z
N MET A 1 -5.62 21.51 -6.40
CA MET A 1 -4.39 20.82 -6.00
C MET A 1 -4.58 19.31 -6.13
N GLY A 2 -3.62 18.60 -6.68
CA GLY A 2 -3.72 17.16 -6.86
C GLY A 2 -3.54 16.38 -5.57
N ARG A 3 -3.59 15.07 -5.67
CA ARG A 3 -3.46 14.18 -4.50
C ARG A 3 -2.82 12.86 -4.89
N ILE A 4 -2.35 12.15 -3.89
CA ILE A 4 -1.87 10.77 -4.05
C ILE A 4 -3.00 9.82 -3.67
N ILE A 5 -3.26 8.84 -4.53
CA ILE A 5 -4.26 7.82 -4.31
C ILE A 5 -3.55 6.50 -4.04
N LEU A 6 -3.93 5.82 -2.97
CA LEU A 6 -3.37 4.52 -2.62
C LEU A 6 -4.18 3.42 -3.29
N ARG A 7 -3.46 2.47 -3.90
CA ARG A 7 -4.05 1.32 -4.60
C ARG A 7 -3.63 -0.01 -3.96
N LEU A 8 -3.25 0.02 -2.69
CA LEU A 8 -2.80 -1.19 -2.01
C LEU A 8 -3.86 -2.28 -2.02
N ASP A 9 -5.12 -1.91 -1.81
CA ASP A 9 -6.23 -2.86 -1.83
C ASP A 9 -6.33 -3.59 -3.18
N ARG A 10 -6.12 -2.86 -4.27
CA ARG A 10 -6.15 -3.43 -5.62
C ARG A 10 -5.02 -4.45 -5.83
N VAL A 11 -3.80 -4.10 -5.42
CA VAL A 11 -2.66 -5.00 -5.56
C VAL A 11 -2.84 -6.24 -4.67
N MET A 12 -3.33 -6.06 -3.45
CA MET A 12 -3.61 -7.18 -2.55
C MET A 12 -4.61 -8.13 -3.19
N ALA A 13 -5.68 -7.60 -3.79
CA ALA A 13 -6.69 -8.42 -4.47
C ALA A 13 -6.09 -9.16 -5.66
N ASP A 14 -5.26 -8.48 -6.46
CA ASP A 14 -4.61 -9.09 -7.62
C ASP A 14 -3.68 -10.24 -7.21
N ARG A 15 -2.99 -10.10 -6.09
CA ARG A 15 -2.07 -11.13 -5.57
C ARG A 15 -2.78 -12.14 -4.68
N LYS A 16 -4.08 -11.95 -4.40
CA LYS A 16 -4.88 -12.82 -3.54
C LYS A 16 -4.25 -12.99 -2.17
N ILE A 17 -3.78 -11.88 -1.60
CA ILE A 17 -3.15 -11.87 -0.28
C ILE A 17 -4.03 -11.09 0.69
N GLY A 18 -4.26 -11.65 1.88
CA GLY A 18 -5.06 -10.99 2.91
C GLY A 18 -4.22 -10.07 3.79
N LEU A 19 -4.91 -9.29 4.61
CA LEU A 19 -4.28 -8.30 5.47
C LEU A 19 -3.33 -8.94 6.49
N ASN A 20 -3.75 -10.03 7.12
CA ASN A 20 -2.94 -10.73 8.12
C ASN A 20 -1.67 -11.30 7.51
N GLU A 21 -1.80 -11.93 6.36
CA GLU A 21 -0.66 -12.50 5.65
C GLU A 21 0.32 -11.42 5.25
N LEU A 22 -0.17 -10.31 4.71
CA LEU A 22 0.70 -9.20 4.32
C LEU A 22 1.38 -8.58 5.54
N SER A 23 0.66 -8.44 6.65
CA SER A 23 1.21 -7.93 7.90
C SER A 23 2.42 -8.76 8.36
N GLU A 24 2.30 -10.08 8.30
CA GLU A 24 3.39 -10.98 8.66
C GLU A 24 4.59 -10.81 7.73
N LYS A 25 4.34 -10.70 6.44
CA LYS A 25 5.41 -10.59 5.44
C LYS A 25 6.18 -9.28 5.55
N VAL A 26 5.50 -8.18 5.83
CA VAL A 26 6.15 -6.86 5.85
C VAL A 26 6.55 -6.40 7.24
N GLY A 27 6.07 -7.09 8.29
CA GLY A 27 6.39 -6.70 9.66
C GLY A 27 5.71 -5.43 10.12
N VAL A 28 4.55 -5.11 9.57
CA VAL A 28 3.75 -3.93 9.90
C VAL A 28 2.44 -4.39 10.52
N ALA A 29 2.03 -3.74 11.61
CA ALA A 29 0.79 -4.11 12.30
C ALA A 29 -0.43 -3.98 11.40
N ASN A 30 -1.42 -4.87 11.60
CA ASN A 30 -2.65 -4.89 10.81
C ASN A 30 -3.34 -3.53 10.78
N VAL A 31 -3.38 -2.82 11.91
CA VAL A 31 -4.05 -1.53 11.99
C VAL A 31 -3.39 -0.51 11.07
N ASN A 32 -2.06 -0.54 10.98
CA ASN A 32 -1.32 0.38 10.12
C ASN A 32 -1.49 0.01 8.64
N LEU A 33 -1.48 -1.28 8.31
CA LEU A 33 -1.76 -1.74 6.95
C LEU A 33 -3.19 -1.41 6.53
N SER A 34 -4.14 -1.53 7.44
CA SER A 34 -5.53 -1.18 7.17
C SER A 34 -5.67 0.29 6.83
N LYS A 35 -4.95 1.17 7.52
CA LYS A 35 -4.94 2.59 7.20
C LYS A 35 -4.37 2.86 5.82
N LEU A 36 -3.28 2.16 5.47
CA LEU A 36 -2.69 2.27 4.13
C LEU A 36 -3.65 1.75 3.06
N LYS A 37 -4.26 0.60 3.30
CA LYS A 37 -5.21 0.00 2.37
C LYS A 37 -6.40 0.92 2.10
N ASN A 38 -6.88 1.60 3.14
CA ASN A 38 -8.05 2.47 3.03
C ASN A 38 -7.70 3.91 2.67
N GLY A 39 -6.42 4.22 2.47
CA GLY A 39 -5.99 5.55 2.07
C GLY A 39 -6.02 6.59 3.19
N HIS A 40 -6.04 6.16 4.44
CA HIS A 40 -6.14 7.07 5.61
C HIS A 40 -4.78 7.44 6.17
N VAL A 41 -3.80 7.68 5.30
CA VAL A 41 -2.45 8.10 5.71
C VAL A 41 -2.00 9.27 4.84
N SER A 42 -1.15 10.11 5.40
CA SER A 42 -0.57 11.26 4.69
C SER A 42 0.92 11.07 4.41
N ALA A 43 1.50 9.98 4.90
CA ALA A 43 2.91 9.69 4.69
C ALA A 43 3.16 8.19 4.76
N ILE A 44 4.21 7.74 4.07
CA ILE A 44 4.65 6.35 4.14
C ILE A 44 6.18 6.34 4.19
N ARG A 45 6.75 5.49 5.03
CA ARG A 45 8.20 5.33 5.10
C ARG A 45 8.68 4.54 3.89
N PHE A 46 9.84 4.92 3.35
CA PHE A 46 10.42 4.17 2.24
C PHE A 46 10.70 2.73 2.62
N SER A 47 11.10 2.45 3.86
CA SER A 47 11.33 1.08 4.31
C SER A 47 10.04 0.24 4.23
N THR A 48 8.90 0.81 4.60
CA THR A 48 7.60 0.15 4.49
C THR A 48 7.25 -0.07 3.01
N LEU A 49 7.47 0.94 2.19
CA LEU A 49 7.18 0.85 0.76
C LEU A 49 8.02 -0.24 0.09
N VAL A 50 9.31 -0.33 0.43
CA VAL A 50 10.20 -1.38 -0.07
C VAL A 50 9.67 -2.75 0.34
N ALA A 51 9.31 -2.93 1.61
CA ALA A 51 8.79 -4.21 2.10
C ALA A 51 7.49 -4.60 1.39
N LEU A 52 6.60 -3.64 1.14
CA LEU A 52 5.36 -3.90 0.40
C LEU A 52 5.65 -4.32 -1.03
N CYS A 53 6.55 -3.63 -1.72
CA CYS A 53 6.93 -3.98 -3.09
C CYS A 53 7.52 -5.38 -3.17
N GLU A 54 8.36 -5.75 -2.22
CA GLU A 54 8.96 -7.08 -2.17
C GLU A 54 7.92 -8.16 -1.88
N ALA A 55 7.05 -7.92 -0.89
CA ALA A 55 6.03 -8.88 -0.50
C ALA A 55 4.98 -9.10 -1.60
N LEU A 56 4.65 -8.06 -2.33
CA LEU A 56 3.62 -8.09 -3.37
C LEU A 56 4.20 -8.26 -4.77
N ASN A 57 5.52 -8.26 -4.90
CA ASN A 57 6.22 -8.34 -6.18
C ASN A 57 5.67 -7.30 -7.16
N CYS A 58 5.72 -6.04 -6.76
CA CYS A 58 5.19 -4.93 -7.55
C CYS A 58 6.08 -3.71 -7.42
N GLN A 59 5.75 -2.67 -8.16
CA GLN A 59 6.46 -1.39 -8.14
C GLN A 59 5.71 -0.37 -7.28
N PRO A 60 6.39 0.67 -6.77
CA PRO A 60 5.69 1.71 -6.00
C PRO A 60 4.52 2.34 -6.78
N GLY A 61 4.65 2.48 -8.09
CA GLY A 61 3.59 3.01 -8.93
C GLY A 61 2.35 2.13 -9.02
N ASP A 62 2.46 0.87 -8.63
CA ASP A 62 1.29 -0.02 -8.52
C ASP A 62 0.51 0.23 -7.23
N ILE A 63 1.19 0.75 -6.20
CA ILE A 63 0.62 0.95 -4.87
C ILE A 63 0.03 2.35 -4.74
N MET A 64 0.66 3.35 -5.36
CA MET A 64 0.19 4.73 -5.26
C MET A 64 0.31 5.45 -6.58
N GLU A 65 -0.62 6.38 -6.81
CA GLU A 65 -0.71 7.15 -8.04
C GLU A 65 -0.97 8.62 -7.73
N TYR A 66 -0.50 9.49 -8.60
CA TYR A 66 -0.88 10.89 -8.53
C TYR A 66 -2.16 11.12 -9.34
N GLU A 67 -3.06 11.88 -8.77
CA GLU A 67 -4.29 12.29 -9.47
C GLU A 67 -4.41 13.80 -9.45
N SER A 68 -4.55 14.38 -10.62
CA SER A 68 -4.80 15.80 -10.77
C SER A 68 -6.27 16.11 -10.47
N ASP A 69 -6.54 17.30 -9.95
CA ASP A 69 -7.90 17.74 -9.67
C ASP A 69 -8.53 18.50 -10.85
N SER A 70 -7.85 18.55 -11.98
CA SER A 70 -8.37 19.20 -13.18
C SER A 70 -8.93 18.22 -14.19
#